data_07e575a8f617bdcbf0a05eb2d9783373
#
_entry.id   07e575a8f617bdcbf0a05eb2d9783373
#
_cell.length_a   1.000
_cell.length_b   1.000
_cell.length_c   1.000
_cell.angle_alpha   90.00
_cell.angle_beta   90.00
_cell.angle_gamma   90.00
#
_symmetry.space_group_name_H-M   'P 1'
#
loop_
_entity.id
_entity.type
_entity.pdbx_description
1 polymer ?
#
loop_
_entity_poly.entity_id
_entity_poly.type
_entity_poly.pdbx_seq_one_letter_code
_entity_poly.pdbx_strand_id
1 'polypeptide(L)'
;MRVLAFVPLGPPYAGPEVSNSILLKDCPYELIKINTSFQRNNADKGKITLRAILSYLRNILRLIWALFRFRSEVFYYNISATPLGAIKDFVVISLVRPFVWRVVVHMRGGHFGRFYRSSNPIIKLLVRWYLLKCDRLIVQSENLKEQFFNIFPKSRIFVVPNPASVEFFHLKPNLKGKDILFVGHLSKAKGWTDLLKVLPEVLKIHQDARVIAVGSKIKKETNILWLKNEDPDEVFEEYIRKNYLEDRFEFYENIYRKEKVEIFKRASLFVLPSYSEGFSMAVLEAMACGLPVISTNVGAIPEFLPKENPILEPGDLEGLKGAILKLLNDESLRLKLSKINREKAREFEEDKVRKRFWEVIIGR
;
A
#
# COMPACT_ATOMS: atom_id res chain seq x y z
N MET A 1 -19.90 8.52 -21.94
CA MET A 1 -18.43 8.53 -21.78
C MET A 1 -17.95 7.13 -21.45
N ARG A 2 -16.92 6.67 -22.12
CA ARG A 2 -16.29 5.37 -21.91
C ARG A 2 -14.93 5.53 -21.26
N VAL A 3 -14.67 4.73 -20.24
CA VAL A 3 -13.40 4.71 -19.51
C VAL A 3 -12.73 3.35 -19.71
N LEU A 4 -11.51 3.34 -20.18
CA LEU A 4 -10.69 2.14 -20.30
C LEU A 4 -9.69 2.10 -19.13
N ALA A 5 -9.85 1.16 -18.22
CA ALA A 5 -8.96 0.96 -17.08
C ALA A 5 -8.01 -0.22 -17.35
N PHE A 6 -6.72 0.07 -17.38
CA PHE A 6 -5.63 -0.91 -17.56
C PHE A 6 -4.81 -0.98 -16.27
N VAL A 7 -5.29 -1.75 -15.30
CA VAL A 7 -4.79 -1.74 -13.93
C VAL A 7 -4.79 -3.13 -13.30
N PRO A 8 -3.98 -3.37 -12.26
CA PRO A 8 -4.06 -4.60 -11.48
C PRO A 8 -5.35 -4.65 -10.66
N LEU A 9 -6.10 -5.77 -10.76
CA LEU A 9 -7.37 -5.99 -10.06
C LEU A 9 -7.37 -7.27 -9.20
N GLY A 10 -6.25 -8.03 -9.23
CA GLY A 10 -6.13 -9.30 -8.54
C GLY A 10 -6.79 -10.48 -9.25
N PRO A 11 -6.68 -11.72 -8.74
CA PRO A 11 -5.68 -12.12 -7.76
C PRO A 11 -4.22 -12.01 -8.29
N PRO A 12 -3.22 -11.98 -7.39
CA PRO A 12 -3.29 -11.90 -5.93
C PRO A 12 -3.67 -10.51 -5.47
N TYR A 13 -4.31 -10.41 -4.30
CA TYR A 13 -4.75 -9.13 -3.74
C TYR A 13 -3.68 -8.53 -2.83
N ALA A 14 -3.20 -7.34 -3.17
CA ALA A 14 -2.41 -6.46 -2.34
C ALA A 14 -3.02 -5.06 -2.36
N GLY A 15 -2.42 -4.09 -1.71
CA GLY A 15 -2.97 -2.73 -1.60
C GLY A 15 -3.48 -2.13 -2.92
N PRO A 16 -2.68 -2.10 -4.01
CA PRO A 16 -3.12 -1.56 -5.30
C PRO A 16 -4.32 -2.29 -5.91
N GLU A 17 -4.34 -3.62 -5.86
CA GLU A 17 -5.42 -4.45 -6.42
C GLU A 17 -6.73 -4.24 -5.66
N VAL A 18 -6.67 -4.22 -4.32
CA VAL A 18 -7.84 -3.96 -3.45
C VAL A 18 -8.37 -2.55 -3.70
N SER A 19 -7.51 -1.54 -3.66
CA SER A 19 -7.89 -0.16 -3.88
C SER A 19 -8.48 0.07 -5.28
N ASN A 20 -7.88 -0.48 -6.36
CA ASN A 20 -8.44 -0.38 -7.71
C ASN A 20 -9.81 -1.06 -7.80
N SER A 21 -9.99 -2.23 -7.16
CA SER A 21 -11.27 -2.93 -7.17
C SER A 21 -12.39 -2.10 -6.52
N ILE A 22 -12.07 -1.38 -5.43
CA ILE A 22 -13.02 -0.49 -4.74
C ILE A 22 -13.31 0.75 -5.59
N LEU A 23 -12.27 1.42 -6.12
CA LEU A 23 -12.42 2.66 -6.88
C LEU A 23 -13.18 2.45 -8.20
N LEU A 24 -13.02 1.29 -8.84
CA LEU A 24 -13.68 0.94 -10.10
C LEU A 24 -15.01 0.19 -9.92
N LYS A 25 -15.49 0.05 -8.68
CA LYS A 25 -16.82 -0.44 -8.37
C LYS A 25 -17.84 0.68 -8.65
N ASP A 26 -19.06 0.29 -9.03
CA ASP A 26 -20.18 1.20 -9.24
C ASP A 26 -19.83 2.44 -10.08
N CYS A 27 -19.11 2.21 -11.19
CA CYS A 27 -18.71 3.25 -12.12
C CYS A 27 -19.95 3.89 -12.77
N PRO A 28 -20.09 5.23 -12.74
CA PRO A 28 -21.25 5.90 -13.37
C PRO A 28 -21.16 5.99 -14.90
N TYR A 29 -20.14 5.38 -15.50
CA TYR A 29 -19.85 5.40 -16.94
C TYR A 29 -19.66 3.99 -17.49
N GLU A 30 -19.66 3.85 -18.82
CA GLU A 30 -19.27 2.58 -19.45
C GLU A 30 -17.79 2.29 -19.17
N LEU A 31 -17.52 1.26 -18.37
CA LEU A 31 -16.20 0.93 -17.88
C LEU A 31 -15.68 -0.38 -18.48
N ILE A 32 -14.59 -0.28 -19.23
CA ILE A 32 -13.87 -1.43 -19.78
C ILE A 32 -12.64 -1.69 -18.89
N LYS A 33 -12.56 -2.89 -18.30
CA LYS A 33 -11.47 -3.27 -17.39
C LYS A 33 -10.55 -4.29 -18.05
N ILE A 34 -9.27 -3.99 -18.10
CA ILE A 34 -8.23 -4.96 -18.45
C ILE A 34 -7.39 -5.19 -17.20
N ASN A 35 -7.52 -6.39 -16.61
CA ASN A 35 -6.74 -6.77 -15.44
C ASN A 35 -5.30 -7.09 -15.85
N THR A 36 -4.35 -6.35 -15.30
CA THR A 36 -2.92 -6.52 -15.55
C THR A 36 -2.20 -7.44 -14.56
N SER A 37 -2.90 -7.95 -13.55
CA SER A 37 -2.34 -8.94 -12.61
C SER A 37 -2.06 -10.26 -13.33
N PHE A 38 -0.88 -10.85 -13.08
CA PHE A 38 -0.46 -12.11 -13.71
C PHE A 38 0.29 -13.05 -12.76
N GLN A 39 0.70 -12.56 -11.59
CA GLN A 39 1.39 -13.37 -10.60
C GLN A 39 0.40 -14.32 -9.90
N ARG A 40 0.93 -15.46 -9.40
CA ARG A 40 0.12 -16.40 -8.59
C ARG A 40 0.04 -15.97 -7.12
N ASN A 41 1.11 -15.35 -6.64
CA ASN A 41 1.20 -14.85 -5.26
C ASN A 41 1.96 -13.51 -5.21
N ASN A 42 1.87 -12.82 -4.07
CA ASN A 42 2.48 -11.50 -3.90
C ASN A 42 4.01 -11.54 -3.84
N ALA A 43 4.61 -12.65 -3.42
CA ALA A 43 6.07 -12.84 -3.34
C ALA A 43 6.76 -12.89 -4.72
N ASP A 44 6.01 -13.12 -5.80
CA ASP A 44 6.54 -13.15 -7.17
C ASP A 44 6.47 -11.80 -7.88
N LYS A 45 5.95 -10.78 -7.24
CA LYS A 45 5.90 -9.42 -7.82
C LYS A 45 7.32 -8.89 -8.06
N GLY A 46 7.56 -8.41 -9.29
CA GLY A 46 8.86 -7.87 -9.72
C GLY A 46 9.82 -8.88 -10.33
N LYS A 47 9.55 -10.19 -10.28
CA LYS A 47 10.37 -11.20 -10.95
C LYS A 47 10.11 -11.22 -12.45
N ILE A 48 11.19 -11.22 -13.25
CA ILE A 48 11.13 -11.36 -14.70
C ILE A 48 11.13 -12.85 -15.03
N THR A 49 9.97 -13.35 -15.48
CA THR A 49 9.81 -14.73 -15.92
C THR A 49 9.22 -14.76 -17.34
N LEU A 50 9.43 -15.81 -18.09
CA LEU A 50 8.82 -15.99 -19.41
C LEU A 50 7.29 -15.80 -19.35
N ARG A 51 6.67 -16.34 -18.31
CA ARG A 51 5.23 -16.18 -18.05
C ARG A 51 4.84 -14.71 -17.86
N ALA A 52 5.68 -13.90 -17.17
CA ALA A 52 5.44 -12.47 -16.99
C ALA A 52 5.49 -11.73 -18.34
N ILE A 53 6.46 -12.07 -19.19
CA ILE A 53 6.61 -11.49 -20.54
C ILE A 53 5.40 -11.85 -21.42
N LEU A 54 5.02 -13.12 -21.48
CA LEU A 54 3.88 -13.59 -22.28
C LEU A 54 2.56 -12.96 -21.79
N SER A 55 2.38 -12.84 -20.49
CA SER A 55 1.20 -12.20 -19.91
C SER A 55 1.16 -10.70 -20.25
N TYR A 56 2.30 -10.02 -20.21
CA TYR A 56 2.40 -8.63 -20.60
C TYR A 56 2.04 -8.45 -22.08
N LEU A 57 2.61 -9.26 -22.98
CA LEU A 57 2.28 -9.22 -24.40
C LEU A 57 0.80 -9.47 -24.68
N ARG A 58 0.21 -10.47 -24.02
CA ARG A 58 -1.24 -10.73 -24.10
C ARG A 58 -2.05 -9.52 -23.65
N ASN A 59 -1.65 -8.85 -22.58
CA ASN A 59 -2.37 -7.68 -22.09
C ASN A 59 -2.21 -6.47 -23.02
N ILE A 60 -1.07 -6.30 -23.70
CA ILE A 60 -0.88 -5.28 -24.74
C ILE A 60 -1.80 -5.59 -25.95
N LEU A 61 -1.89 -6.82 -26.40
CA LEU A 61 -2.82 -7.20 -27.49
C LEU A 61 -4.28 -6.92 -27.12
N ARG A 62 -4.69 -7.24 -25.89
CA ARG A 62 -6.02 -6.89 -25.37
C ARG A 62 -6.25 -5.39 -25.31
N LEU A 63 -5.23 -4.61 -24.93
CA LEU A 63 -5.28 -3.16 -24.90
C LEU A 63 -5.48 -2.61 -26.31
N ILE A 64 -4.69 -3.04 -27.29
CA ILE A 64 -4.80 -2.64 -28.69
C ILE A 64 -6.22 -2.97 -29.22
N TRP A 65 -6.68 -4.19 -29.03
CA TRP A 65 -8.04 -4.59 -29.43
C TRP A 65 -9.11 -3.69 -28.80
N ALA A 66 -8.99 -3.38 -27.49
CA ALA A 66 -9.95 -2.55 -26.79
C ALA A 66 -9.95 -1.10 -27.30
N LEU A 67 -8.80 -0.52 -27.64
CA LEU A 67 -8.70 0.83 -28.21
C LEU A 67 -9.47 0.95 -29.54
N PHE A 68 -9.32 -0.01 -30.45
CA PHE A 68 -10.04 0.00 -31.72
C PHE A 68 -11.53 -0.34 -31.56
N ARG A 69 -11.88 -1.29 -30.68
CA ARG A 69 -13.24 -1.80 -30.54
C ARG A 69 -14.16 -0.82 -29.80
N PHE A 70 -13.67 -0.16 -28.74
CA PHE A 70 -14.53 0.60 -27.82
C PHE A 70 -14.41 2.12 -27.97
N ARG A 71 -13.37 2.64 -28.60
CA ARG A 71 -13.14 4.09 -28.78
C ARG A 71 -13.34 4.88 -27.50
N SER A 72 -12.63 4.47 -26.44
CA SER A 72 -12.75 5.06 -25.10
C SER A 72 -12.25 6.48 -25.07
N GLU A 73 -12.92 7.37 -24.34
CA GLU A 73 -12.54 8.78 -24.23
C GLU A 73 -11.46 8.98 -23.15
N VAL A 74 -11.48 8.17 -22.09
CA VAL A 74 -10.55 8.28 -20.96
C VAL A 74 -9.82 6.96 -20.75
N PHE A 75 -8.52 7.04 -20.54
CA PHE A 75 -7.66 5.94 -20.15
C PHE A 75 -7.14 6.12 -18.73
N TYR A 76 -7.35 5.13 -17.88
CA TYR A 76 -6.85 5.10 -16.51
C TYR A 76 -5.80 4.01 -16.34
N TYR A 77 -4.62 4.38 -15.79
CA TYR A 77 -3.45 3.51 -15.70
C TYR A 77 -2.65 3.72 -14.42
N ASN A 78 -2.12 2.62 -13.83
CA ASN A 78 -1.19 2.70 -12.71
C ASN A 78 0.25 2.69 -13.22
N ILE A 79 0.99 3.78 -12.99
CA ILE A 79 2.42 3.88 -13.33
C ILE A 79 3.31 3.28 -12.25
N SER A 80 4.54 2.93 -12.64
CA SER A 80 5.52 2.23 -11.82
C SER A 80 6.68 3.13 -11.40
N ALA A 81 7.37 2.77 -10.32
CA ALA A 81 8.59 3.43 -9.84
C ALA A 81 9.80 2.48 -9.92
N THR A 82 10.00 1.84 -11.08
CA THR A 82 11.14 0.97 -11.36
C THR A 82 11.62 1.17 -12.80
N PRO A 83 12.91 0.90 -13.14
CA PRO A 83 13.40 1.08 -14.52
C PRO A 83 12.62 0.30 -15.56
N LEU A 84 12.37 -0.99 -15.31
CA LEU A 84 11.57 -1.83 -16.22
C LEU A 84 10.11 -1.36 -16.30
N GLY A 85 9.56 -0.90 -15.17
CA GLY A 85 8.24 -0.29 -15.11
C GLY A 85 8.15 0.96 -15.98
N ALA A 86 9.14 1.84 -15.93
CA ALA A 86 9.18 3.06 -16.75
C ALA A 86 9.20 2.76 -18.26
N ILE A 87 9.90 1.70 -18.69
CA ILE A 87 9.89 1.24 -20.10
C ILE A 87 8.48 0.76 -20.48
N LYS A 88 7.85 -0.03 -19.61
CA LYS A 88 6.46 -0.51 -19.81
C LYS A 88 5.47 0.66 -19.89
N ASP A 89 5.60 1.61 -18.99
CA ASP A 89 4.74 2.79 -18.92
C ASP A 89 4.88 3.64 -20.18
N PHE A 90 6.11 3.83 -20.67
CA PHE A 90 6.40 4.51 -21.94
C PHE A 90 5.70 3.81 -23.12
N VAL A 91 5.80 2.47 -23.24
CA VAL A 91 5.15 1.71 -24.31
C VAL A 91 3.62 1.85 -24.24
N VAL A 92 3.03 1.65 -23.06
CA VAL A 92 1.57 1.71 -22.87
C VAL A 92 1.03 3.11 -23.22
N ILE A 93 1.67 4.18 -22.71
CA ILE A 93 1.19 5.54 -22.92
C ILE A 93 1.39 5.97 -24.38
N SER A 94 2.50 5.55 -25.03
CA SER A 94 2.72 5.79 -26.46
C SER A 94 1.65 5.16 -27.34
N LEU A 95 1.27 3.92 -27.02
CA LEU A 95 0.21 3.21 -27.77
C LEU A 95 -1.16 3.84 -27.57
N VAL A 96 -1.47 4.28 -26.36
CA VAL A 96 -2.83 4.73 -26.01
C VAL A 96 -3.09 6.17 -26.43
N ARG A 97 -2.10 7.06 -26.31
CA ARG A 97 -2.27 8.50 -26.47
C ARG A 97 -2.96 8.94 -27.77
N PRO A 98 -2.73 8.30 -28.94
CA PRO A 98 -3.41 8.68 -30.20
C PRO A 98 -4.91 8.34 -30.23
N PHE A 99 -5.40 7.46 -29.35
CA PHE A 99 -6.75 6.91 -29.41
C PHE A 99 -7.71 7.47 -28.36
N VAL A 100 -7.20 8.21 -27.35
CA VAL A 100 -8.02 8.72 -26.25
C VAL A 100 -7.86 10.22 -26.06
N TRP A 101 -8.89 10.88 -25.57
CA TRP A 101 -8.84 12.32 -25.31
C TRP A 101 -8.10 12.62 -24.01
N ARG A 102 -8.21 11.75 -23.00
CA ARG A 102 -7.61 11.95 -21.69
C ARG A 102 -6.88 10.72 -21.20
N VAL A 103 -5.63 10.92 -20.79
CA VAL A 103 -4.81 9.92 -20.10
C VAL A 103 -4.65 10.33 -18.64
N VAL A 104 -5.17 9.52 -17.73
CA VAL A 104 -5.05 9.71 -16.29
C VAL A 104 -4.17 8.59 -15.72
N VAL A 105 -3.05 8.99 -15.13
CA VAL A 105 -2.12 8.05 -14.51
C VAL A 105 -2.17 8.16 -12.98
N HIS A 106 -1.95 7.03 -12.30
CA HIS A 106 -2.00 6.98 -10.84
C HIS A 106 -0.70 6.36 -10.31
N MET A 107 0.03 7.10 -9.46
CA MET A 107 1.19 6.60 -8.73
C MET A 107 0.77 6.05 -7.37
N ARG A 108 1.01 4.75 -7.16
CA ARG A 108 0.63 4.03 -5.94
C ARG A 108 1.77 3.86 -4.93
N GLY A 109 2.96 4.32 -5.23
CA GLY A 109 4.16 4.15 -4.39
C GLY A 109 4.66 5.46 -3.80
N GLY A 110 5.31 5.40 -2.64
CA GLY A 110 5.88 6.55 -1.94
C GLY A 110 7.32 6.92 -2.36
N HIS A 111 7.97 6.12 -3.21
CA HIS A 111 9.41 6.26 -3.49
C HIS A 111 9.75 6.70 -4.94
N PHE A 112 8.76 7.22 -5.67
CA PHE A 112 8.96 7.63 -7.06
C PHE A 112 10.07 8.68 -7.21
N GLY A 113 10.10 9.69 -6.35
CA GLY A 113 11.11 10.75 -6.40
C GLY A 113 12.54 10.22 -6.23
N ARG A 114 12.73 9.24 -5.34
CA ARG A 114 14.03 8.58 -5.15
C ARG A 114 14.40 7.73 -6.36
N PHE A 115 13.46 6.93 -6.87
CA PHE A 115 13.61 6.18 -8.12
C PHE A 115 14.05 7.10 -9.27
N TYR A 116 13.32 8.20 -9.48
CA TYR A 116 13.62 9.12 -10.59
C TYR A 116 15.00 9.75 -10.44
N ARG A 117 15.39 10.22 -9.24
CA ARG A 117 16.71 10.82 -9.02
C ARG A 117 17.86 9.83 -9.25
N SER A 118 17.72 8.58 -8.81
CA SER A 118 18.74 7.52 -8.95
C SER A 118 18.78 6.87 -10.34
N SER A 119 17.78 7.12 -11.19
CA SER A 119 17.72 6.53 -12.54
C SER A 119 18.77 7.14 -13.47
N ASN A 120 19.20 6.35 -14.46
CA ASN A 120 20.06 6.82 -15.53
C ASN A 120 19.34 7.84 -16.44
N PRO A 121 20.08 8.61 -17.29
CA PRO A 121 19.50 9.64 -18.15
C PRO A 121 18.43 9.14 -19.12
N ILE A 122 18.57 7.93 -19.64
CA ILE A 122 17.62 7.34 -20.59
C ILE A 122 16.27 7.10 -19.89
N ILE A 123 16.28 6.48 -18.70
CA ILE A 123 15.07 6.26 -17.91
C ILE A 123 14.41 7.58 -17.51
N LYS A 124 15.22 8.59 -17.10
CA LYS A 124 14.70 9.93 -16.80
C LYS A 124 14.01 10.56 -18.01
N LEU A 125 14.60 10.44 -19.20
CA LEU A 125 14.02 10.94 -20.45
C LEU A 125 12.70 10.25 -20.77
N LEU A 126 12.64 8.91 -20.70
CA LEU A 126 11.41 8.13 -20.92
C LEU A 126 10.30 8.54 -19.94
N VAL A 127 10.63 8.63 -18.64
CA VAL A 127 9.68 9.05 -17.59
C VAL A 127 9.13 10.44 -17.89
N ARG A 128 10.00 11.41 -18.18
CA ARG A 128 9.58 12.78 -18.50
C ARG A 128 8.70 12.80 -19.74
N TRP A 129 9.09 12.06 -20.78
CA TRP A 129 8.34 12.01 -22.03
C TRP A 129 6.92 11.48 -21.81
N TYR A 130 6.75 10.30 -21.18
CA TYR A 130 5.42 9.74 -21.03
C TYR A 130 4.55 10.53 -20.05
N LEU A 131 5.13 11.08 -18.99
CA LEU A 131 4.37 11.92 -18.05
C LEU A 131 3.81 13.16 -18.76
N LEU A 132 4.62 13.85 -19.60
CA LEU A 132 4.15 15.02 -20.33
C LEU A 132 3.02 14.71 -21.34
N LYS A 133 2.85 13.45 -21.73
CA LYS A 133 1.72 12.99 -22.57
C LYS A 133 0.45 12.66 -21.76
N CYS A 134 0.55 12.65 -20.42
CA CYS A 134 -0.59 12.46 -19.55
C CYS A 134 -1.30 13.79 -19.25
N ASP A 135 -2.63 13.73 -19.10
CA ASP A 135 -3.42 14.92 -18.80
C ASP A 135 -3.56 15.14 -17.30
N ARG A 136 -3.60 14.06 -16.50
CA ARG A 136 -3.72 14.10 -15.05
C ARG A 136 -2.84 13.04 -14.40
N LEU A 137 -2.25 13.41 -13.27
CA LEU A 137 -1.53 12.51 -12.39
C LEU A 137 -2.25 12.44 -11.04
N ILE A 138 -2.59 11.25 -10.60
CA ILE A 138 -3.12 11.00 -9.27
C ILE A 138 -2.00 10.51 -8.37
N VAL A 139 -1.91 11.09 -7.18
CA VAL A 139 -1.09 10.64 -6.06
C VAL A 139 -1.99 10.44 -4.84
N GLN A 140 -1.48 9.78 -3.80
CA GLN A 140 -2.33 9.33 -2.70
C GLN A 140 -2.38 10.31 -1.51
N SER A 141 -1.48 11.34 -1.48
CA SER A 141 -1.44 12.36 -0.43
C SER A 141 -0.76 13.65 -0.93
N GLU A 142 -0.87 14.74 -0.17
CA GLU A 142 -0.32 16.04 -0.56
C GLU A 142 1.21 16.02 -0.61
N ASN A 143 1.89 15.43 0.38
CA ASN A 143 3.35 15.34 0.42
C ASN A 143 3.91 14.48 -0.75
N LEU A 144 3.14 13.52 -1.26
CA LEU A 144 3.55 12.72 -2.40
C LEU A 144 3.52 13.49 -3.74
N LYS A 145 2.86 14.65 -3.82
CA LYS A 145 2.89 15.54 -5.00
C LYS A 145 4.28 16.07 -5.28
N GLU A 146 5.04 16.38 -4.25
CA GLU A 146 6.36 17.02 -4.36
C GLU A 146 7.34 16.20 -5.20
N GLN A 147 7.18 14.88 -5.21
CA GLN A 147 7.99 13.99 -6.03
C GLN A 147 7.92 14.28 -7.53
N PHE A 148 6.89 14.99 -7.99
CA PHE A 148 6.60 15.25 -9.39
C PHE A 148 6.76 16.72 -9.80
N PHE A 149 6.95 17.67 -8.88
CA PHE A 149 6.92 19.11 -9.18
C PHE A 149 7.93 19.56 -10.25
N ASN A 150 9.05 18.86 -10.39
CA ASN A 150 10.08 19.19 -11.38
C ASN A 150 9.89 18.48 -12.73
N ILE A 151 8.88 17.62 -12.88
CA ILE A 151 8.70 16.78 -14.07
C ILE A 151 7.26 16.74 -14.59
N PHE A 152 6.31 17.27 -13.83
CA PHE A 152 4.90 17.32 -14.21
C PHE A 152 4.23 18.61 -13.70
N PRO A 153 3.29 19.22 -14.43
CA PRO A 153 2.62 20.46 -14.02
C PRO A 153 1.84 20.29 -12.74
N LYS A 154 2.10 21.14 -11.72
CA LYS A 154 1.45 21.06 -10.40
C LYS A 154 -0.07 21.12 -10.48
N SER A 155 -0.63 21.95 -11.39
CA SER A 155 -2.08 22.09 -11.60
C SER A 155 -2.78 20.84 -12.14
N ARG A 156 -2.02 19.86 -12.60
CA ARG A 156 -2.52 18.57 -13.11
C ARG A 156 -2.24 17.39 -12.19
N ILE A 157 -1.75 17.64 -10.96
CA ILE A 157 -1.52 16.63 -9.92
C ILE A 157 -2.68 16.69 -8.93
N PHE A 158 -3.39 15.59 -8.78
CA PHE A 158 -4.56 15.45 -7.93
C PHE A 158 -4.31 14.44 -6.82
N VAL A 159 -4.88 14.68 -5.63
CA VAL A 159 -4.81 13.73 -4.52
C VAL A 159 -6.08 12.90 -4.48
N VAL A 160 -5.91 11.59 -4.57
CA VAL A 160 -6.97 10.61 -4.30
C VAL A 160 -6.37 9.55 -3.36
N PRO A 161 -6.73 9.54 -2.08
CA PRO A 161 -6.21 8.58 -1.10
C PRO A 161 -6.70 7.16 -1.40
N ASN A 162 -6.18 6.17 -0.70
CA ASN A 162 -6.76 4.85 -0.72
C ASN A 162 -8.09 4.85 0.07
N PRO A 163 -9.12 4.10 -0.40
CA PRO A 163 -10.36 3.94 0.33
C PRO A 163 -10.22 2.93 1.46
N ALA A 164 -10.89 3.17 2.59
CA ALA A 164 -11.06 2.20 3.66
C ALA A 164 -12.28 1.34 3.39
N SER A 165 -12.12 0.02 3.41
CA SER A 165 -13.23 -0.92 3.22
C SER A 165 -14.26 -0.79 4.34
N VAL A 166 -15.54 -0.71 3.97
CA VAL A 166 -16.67 -0.48 4.88
C VAL A 166 -16.76 -1.53 5.98
N GLU A 167 -16.37 -2.76 5.72
CA GLU A 167 -16.41 -3.87 6.68
C GLU A 167 -15.56 -3.62 7.95
N PHE A 168 -14.45 -2.86 7.84
CA PHE A 168 -13.61 -2.55 9.00
C PHE A 168 -14.26 -1.55 9.96
N PHE A 169 -15.14 -0.66 9.50
CA PHE A 169 -15.85 0.30 10.35
C PHE A 169 -16.85 -0.34 11.30
N HIS A 170 -17.35 -1.54 10.99
CA HIS A 170 -18.30 -2.27 11.82
C HIS A 170 -17.64 -3.17 12.86
N LEU A 171 -16.30 -3.25 12.87
CA LEU A 171 -15.58 -4.10 13.80
C LEU A 171 -15.47 -3.45 15.18
N LYS A 172 -15.39 -4.31 16.19
CA LYS A 172 -15.07 -3.93 17.57
C LYS A 172 -13.82 -4.72 17.98
N PRO A 173 -12.64 -4.10 17.99
CA PRO A 173 -11.40 -4.77 18.37
C PRO A 173 -11.36 -5.08 19.87
N ASN A 174 -10.56 -6.05 20.25
CA ASN A 174 -10.39 -6.43 21.67
C ASN A 174 -9.40 -5.50 22.39
N LEU A 175 -9.82 -4.28 22.66
CA LEU A 175 -8.96 -3.26 23.30
C LEU A 175 -8.56 -3.58 24.74
N LYS A 176 -9.21 -4.55 25.41
CA LYS A 176 -8.85 -5.03 26.74
C LYS A 176 -7.75 -6.09 26.72
N GLY A 177 -7.55 -6.73 25.58
CA GLY A 177 -6.50 -7.72 25.39
C GLY A 177 -5.11 -7.09 25.21
N LYS A 178 -4.15 -7.92 24.80
CA LYS A 178 -2.75 -7.53 24.56
C LYS A 178 -2.19 -8.08 23.25
N ASP A 179 -3.06 -8.51 22.32
CA ASP A 179 -2.62 -9.04 21.02
C ASP A 179 -2.11 -7.91 20.13
N ILE A 180 -0.88 -8.07 19.64
CA ILE A 180 -0.18 -7.14 18.76
C ILE A 180 -0.38 -7.62 17.33
N LEU A 181 -0.97 -6.79 16.46
CA LEU A 181 -1.21 -7.13 15.06
C LEU A 181 -0.20 -6.43 14.16
N PHE A 182 0.42 -7.21 13.28
CA PHE A 182 1.21 -6.75 12.15
C PHE A 182 0.58 -7.24 10.84
N VAL A 183 0.36 -6.35 9.87
CA VAL A 183 -0.16 -6.72 8.55
C VAL A 183 0.71 -6.10 7.45
N GLY A 184 1.42 -6.93 6.71
CA GLY A 184 2.32 -6.52 5.64
C GLY A 184 3.26 -7.65 5.24
N HIS A 185 4.10 -7.42 4.23
CA HIS A 185 5.16 -8.38 3.94
C HIS A 185 6.08 -8.52 5.17
N LEU A 186 6.39 -9.75 5.56
CA LEU A 186 7.34 -10.02 6.65
C LEU A 186 8.75 -9.75 6.12
N SER A 187 9.16 -8.49 6.16
CA SER A 187 10.39 -8.00 5.55
C SER A 187 10.93 -6.77 6.27
N LYS A 188 12.21 -6.45 6.04
CA LYS A 188 12.85 -5.22 6.56
C LYS A 188 12.13 -3.95 6.11
N ALA A 189 11.67 -3.90 4.86
CA ALA A 189 10.99 -2.73 4.32
C ALA A 189 9.70 -2.37 5.05
N LYS A 190 9.02 -3.37 5.62
CA LYS A 190 7.82 -3.19 6.45
C LYS A 190 8.13 -3.10 7.94
N GLY A 191 9.42 -3.10 8.31
CA GLY A 191 9.87 -3.02 9.70
C GLY A 191 9.61 -4.29 10.51
N TRP A 192 9.33 -5.42 9.84
CA TRP A 192 9.08 -6.69 10.54
C TRP A 192 10.28 -7.12 11.35
N THR A 193 11.50 -7.03 10.79
CA THR A 193 12.73 -7.38 11.50
C THR A 193 13.00 -6.47 12.70
N ASP A 194 12.62 -5.21 12.64
CA ASP A 194 12.76 -4.27 13.77
C ASP A 194 11.76 -4.62 14.89
N LEU A 195 10.51 -4.98 14.51
CA LEU A 195 9.54 -5.46 15.47
C LEU A 195 10.05 -6.72 16.18
N LEU A 196 10.57 -7.71 15.45
CA LEU A 196 11.14 -8.94 16.04
C LEU A 196 12.25 -8.64 17.06
N LYS A 197 13.10 -7.63 16.83
CA LYS A 197 14.21 -7.26 17.73
C LYS A 197 13.74 -6.71 19.08
N VAL A 198 12.60 -6.03 19.12
CA VAL A 198 12.08 -5.41 20.36
C VAL A 198 11.10 -6.30 21.12
N LEU A 199 10.51 -7.29 20.46
CA LEU A 199 9.50 -8.16 21.07
C LEU A 199 9.99 -9.01 22.26
N PRO A 200 11.22 -9.53 22.34
CA PRO A 200 11.66 -10.31 23.51
C PRO A 200 11.48 -9.56 24.82
N GLU A 201 11.88 -8.29 24.89
CA GLU A 201 11.70 -7.47 26.09
C GLU A 201 10.23 -7.19 26.39
N VAL A 202 9.43 -6.89 25.36
CA VAL A 202 7.98 -6.66 25.49
C VAL A 202 7.26 -7.90 26.02
N LEU A 203 7.52 -9.08 25.42
CA LEU A 203 6.85 -10.34 25.77
C LEU A 203 7.30 -10.88 27.12
N LYS A 204 8.50 -10.53 27.58
CA LYS A 204 8.97 -10.84 28.94
C LYS A 204 8.18 -10.08 30.00
N ILE A 205 7.86 -8.80 29.72
CA ILE A 205 7.05 -7.95 30.62
C ILE A 205 5.57 -8.34 30.57
N HIS A 206 5.05 -8.56 29.36
CA HIS A 206 3.65 -8.92 29.10
C HIS A 206 3.52 -10.40 28.70
N GLN A 207 3.53 -11.30 29.70
CA GLN A 207 3.50 -12.74 29.46
C GLN A 207 2.20 -13.25 28.83
N ASP A 208 1.14 -12.46 28.85
CA ASP A 208 -0.17 -12.71 28.22
C ASP A 208 -0.31 -12.11 26.80
N ALA A 209 0.66 -11.30 26.35
CA ALA A 209 0.63 -10.71 25.01
C ALA A 209 1.00 -11.74 23.92
N ARG A 210 0.38 -11.67 22.76
CA ARG A 210 0.66 -12.48 21.57
C ARG A 210 0.90 -11.57 20.38
N VAL A 211 1.56 -12.12 19.35
CA VAL A 211 1.86 -11.43 18.10
C VAL A 211 1.16 -12.14 16.95
N ILE A 212 0.31 -11.44 16.25
CA ILE A 212 -0.40 -11.94 15.08
C ILE A 212 0.22 -11.28 13.85
N ALA A 213 0.88 -12.06 13.00
CA ALA A 213 1.55 -11.58 11.80
C ALA A 213 0.84 -12.07 10.54
N VAL A 214 0.42 -11.13 9.71
CA VAL A 214 -0.30 -11.40 8.46
C VAL A 214 0.52 -10.93 7.27
N GLY A 215 0.99 -11.87 6.45
CA GLY A 215 1.71 -11.57 5.21
C GLY A 215 2.74 -12.61 4.82
N SER A 216 3.22 -12.50 3.60
CA SER A 216 4.24 -13.40 3.07
C SER A 216 5.64 -12.92 3.42
N LYS A 217 6.57 -13.84 3.66
CA LYS A 217 7.98 -13.54 3.90
C LYS A 217 8.67 -13.05 2.65
N ILE A 218 9.43 -11.97 2.75
CA ILE A 218 10.29 -11.46 1.68
C ILE A 218 11.71 -11.31 2.21
N LYS A 219 12.59 -12.20 1.76
CA LYS A 219 14.00 -12.24 2.18
C LYS A 219 14.85 -11.14 1.54
N LYS A 220 14.52 -10.71 0.33
CA LYS A 220 15.28 -9.71 -0.43
C LYS A 220 14.36 -8.68 -1.08
N GLU A 221 14.53 -7.43 -0.67
CA GLU A 221 13.84 -6.30 -1.28
C GLU A 221 14.56 -5.86 -2.55
N THR A 222 13.93 -6.10 -3.70
CA THR A 222 14.51 -5.74 -5.01
C THR A 222 14.20 -4.29 -5.42
N ASN A 223 13.15 -3.70 -4.86
CA ASN A 223 12.63 -2.38 -5.24
C ASN A 223 13.07 -1.25 -4.29
N ILE A 224 13.74 -1.57 -3.18
CA ILE A 224 14.18 -0.62 -2.15
C ILE A 224 15.69 -0.73 -2.00
N LEU A 225 16.40 -0.30 -3.04
CA LEU A 225 17.86 -0.47 -3.18
C LEU A 225 18.70 0.20 -2.10
N TRP A 226 18.15 1.17 -1.36
CA TRP A 226 18.88 1.87 -0.26
C TRP A 226 18.74 1.20 1.09
N LEU A 227 17.84 0.21 1.22
CA LEU A 227 17.62 -0.47 2.48
C LEU A 227 18.51 -1.71 2.55
N LYS A 228 19.30 -1.83 3.61
CA LYS A 228 20.05 -3.05 3.88
C LYS A 228 19.07 -4.17 4.20
N ASN A 229 19.13 -5.23 3.41
CA ASN A 229 18.27 -6.40 3.65
C ASN A 229 18.70 -7.13 4.93
N GLU A 230 17.70 -7.62 5.65
CA GLU A 230 17.83 -8.57 6.74
C GLU A 230 16.93 -9.75 6.43
N ASP A 231 17.40 -10.99 6.58
CA ASP A 231 16.58 -12.18 6.41
C ASP A 231 15.62 -12.31 7.60
N PRO A 232 14.29 -12.26 7.38
CA PRO A 232 13.33 -12.36 8.47
C PRO A 232 13.41 -13.67 9.26
N ASP A 233 13.82 -14.77 8.62
CA ASP A 233 13.96 -16.06 9.30
C ASP A 233 15.19 -16.08 10.23
N GLU A 234 16.31 -15.49 9.81
CA GLU A 234 17.51 -15.35 10.65
C GLU A 234 17.22 -14.48 11.88
N VAL A 235 16.55 -13.34 11.68
CA VAL A 235 16.16 -12.45 12.78
C VAL A 235 15.15 -13.13 13.71
N PHE A 236 14.18 -13.89 13.19
CA PHE A 236 13.23 -14.64 14.00
C PHE A 236 13.96 -15.72 14.84
N GLU A 237 14.89 -16.44 14.24
CA GLU A 237 15.71 -17.42 14.95
C GLU A 237 16.49 -16.77 16.09
N GLU A 238 17.18 -15.66 15.83
CA GLU A 238 18.05 -14.99 16.78
C GLU A 238 17.27 -14.37 17.98
N TYR A 239 16.17 -13.68 17.71
CA TYR A 239 15.48 -12.88 18.72
C TYR A 239 14.28 -13.59 19.36
N ILE A 240 13.63 -14.50 18.65
CA ILE A 240 12.40 -15.12 19.12
C ILE A 240 12.64 -16.57 19.56
N ARG A 241 13.17 -17.43 18.68
CA ARG A 241 13.30 -18.86 18.99
C ARG A 241 14.38 -19.12 20.05
N LYS A 242 15.52 -18.45 20.00
CA LYS A 242 16.54 -18.53 21.06
C LYS A 242 16.07 -18.04 22.42
N ASN A 243 14.99 -17.27 22.47
CA ASN A 243 14.35 -16.82 23.72
C ASN A 243 13.11 -17.64 24.07
N TYR A 244 12.83 -18.74 23.37
CA TYR A 244 11.67 -19.63 23.59
C TYR A 244 10.32 -18.90 23.55
N LEU A 245 10.14 -17.99 22.57
CA LEU A 245 8.96 -17.14 22.42
C LEU A 245 8.09 -17.49 21.21
N GLU A 246 8.44 -18.53 20.45
CA GLU A 246 7.75 -18.91 19.21
C GLU A 246 6.26 -19.24 19.43
N ASP A 247 5.87 -19.81 20.56
CA ASP A 247 4.48 -20.12 20.91
C ASP A 247 3.61 -18.88 21.11
N ARG A 248 4.24 -17.69 21.14
CA ARG A 248 3.56 -16.41 21.27
C ARG A 248 3.20 -15.79 19.90
N PHE A 249 3.56 -16.45 18.79
CA PHE A 249 3.37 -15.96 17.44
C PHE A 249 2.36 -16.81 16.66
N GLU A 250 1.45 -16.10 15.98
CA GLU A 250 0.54 -16.68 15.00
C GLU A 250 0.85 -16.07 13.62
N PHE A 251 1.09 -16.91 12.62
CA PHE A 251 1.40 -16.50 11.26
C PHE A 251 0.28 -16.85 10.30
N TYR A 252 -0.13 -15.87 9.49
CA TYR A 252 -1.14 -16.04 8.48
C TYR A 252 -0.62 -15.57 7.12
N GLU A 253 -0.67 -16.43 6.11
CA GLU A 253 -0.33 -16.09 4.73
C GLU A 253 -1.56 -16.22 3.82
N ASN A 254 -1.63 -15.36 2.79
CA ASN A 254 -2.66 -15.43 1.76
C ASN A 254 -4.11 -15.44 2.27
N ILE A 255 -4.35 -14.83 3.43
CA ILE A 255 -5.70 -14.69 3.97
C ILE A 255 -6.51 -13.65 3.20
N TYR A 256 -7.79 -13.92 3.07
CA TYR A 256 -8.74 -13.07 2.37
C TYR A 256 -9.71 -12.38 3.33
N ARG A 257 -10.49 -11.50 2.77
CA ARG A 257 -11.37 -10.53 3.40
C ARG A 257 -11.98 -10.96 4.75
N LYS A 258 -12.70 -12.10 4.80
CA LYS A 258 -13.39 -12.57 6.01
C LYS A 258 -12.42 -12.96 7.14
N GLU A 259 -11.38 -13.70 6.80
CA GLU A 259 -10.37 -14.13 7.78
C GLU A 259 -9.59 -12.94 8.33
N LYS A 260 -9.27 -11.98 7.47
CA LYS A 260 -8.59 -10.74 7.86
C LYS A 260 -9.42 -9.94 8.86
N VAL A 261 -10.73 -9.83 8.64
CA VAL A 261 -11.68 -9.16 9.54
C VAL A 261 -11.66 -9.79 10.93
N GLU A 262 -11.69 -11.13 11.03
CA GLU A 262 -11.66 -11.81 12.34
C GLU A 262 -10.33 -11.59 13.09
N ILE A 263 -9.21 -11.53 12.37
CA ILE A 263 -7.91 -11.22 12.97
C ILE A 263 -7.89 -9.79 13.55
N PHE A 264 -8.41 -8.81 12.82
CA PHE A 264 -8.48 -7.43 13.32
C PHE A 264 -9.35 -7.28 14.58
N LYS A 265 -10.42 -8.09 14.72
CA LYS A 265 -11.24 -8.10 15.93
C LYS A 265 -10.49 -8.60 17.18
N ARG A 266 -9.56 -9.53 17.00
CA ARG A 266 -8.78 -10.10 18.12
C ARG A 266 -7.73 -9.13 18.64
N ALA A 267 -7.20 -8.29 17.76
CA ALA A 267 -6.10 -7.39 18.06
C ALA A 267 -6.47 -6.29 19.08
N SER A 268 -5.47 -5.87 19.85
CA SER A 268 -5.56 -4.77 20.81
C SER A 268 -4.79 -3.53 20.37
N LEU A 269 -3.75 -3.72 19.57
CA LEU A 269 -3.00 -2.64 18.91
C LEU A 269 -2.43 -3.13 17.57
N PHE A 270 -2.17 -2.21 16.68
CA PHE A 270 -1.59 -2.43 15.36
C PHE A 270 -0.21 -1.81 15.27
N VAL A 271 0.77 -2.55 14.76
CA VAL A 271 2.17 -2.08 14.64
C VAL A 271 2.66 -2.30 13.22
N LEU A 272 3.11 -1.21 12.56
CA LEU A 272 3.72 -1.25 11.22
C LEU A 272 4.85 -0.23 11.12
N PRO A 273 6.09 -0.56 11.56
CA PRO A 273 7.23 0.36 11.61
C PRO A 273 7.99 0.39 10.27
N SER A 274 7.28 0.69 9.18
CA SER A 274 7.77 0.63 7.80
C SER A 274 8.88 1.62 7.49
N TYR A 275 9.79 1.25 6.59
CA TYR A 275 10.80 2.13 5.99
C TYR A 275 10.32 2.81 4.69
N SER A 276 9.24 2.31 4.10
CA SER A 276 8.68 2.87 2.87
C SER A 276 7.21 2.52 2.72
N GLU A 277 6.39 3.54 2.57
CA GLU A 277 4.97 3.43 2.24
C GLU A 277 4.60 4.44 1.13
N GLY A 278 3.55 4.13 0.38
CA GLY A 278 2.81 5.15 -0.35
C GLY A 278 1.69 5.66 0.55
N PHE A 279 0.55 4.99 0.51
CA PHE A 279 -0.59 5.17 1.42
C PHE A 279 -0.96 3.78 1.97
N SER A 280 -0.62 3.51 3.21
CA SER A 280 -0.76 2.18 3.79
C SER A 280 -2.22 1.76 3.99
N MET A 281 -2.68 0.77 3.21
CA MET A 281 -4.02 0.18 3.39
C MET A 281 -4.16 -0.46 4.76
N ALA A 282 -3.11 -1.15 5.25
CA ALA A 282 -3.16 -1.86 6.52
C ALA A 282 -3.32 -0.90 7.72
N VAL A 283 -2.62 0.24 7.70
CA VAL A 283 -2.79 1.30 8.70
C VAL A 283 -4.21 1.88 8.64
N LEU A 284 -4.71 2.14 7.43
CA LEU A 284 -6.06 2.69 7.25
C LEU A 284 -7.15 1.70 7.71
N GLU A 285 -7.01 0.41 7.44
CA GLU A 285 -7.90 -0.64 7.91
C GLU A 285 -7.86 -0.76 9.45
N ALA A 286 -6.67 -0.65 10.06
CA ALA A 286 -6.51 -0.64 11.52
C ALA A 286 -7.23 0.57 12.15
N MET A 287 -7.09 1.75 11.56
CA MET A 287 -7.81 2.95 12.01
C MET A 287 -9.32 2.79 11.86
N ALA A 288 -9.81 2.28 10.73
CA ALA A 288 -11.24 2.04 10.49
C ALA A 288 -11.83 1.03 11.49
N CYS A 289 -11.08 -0.01 11.82
CA CYS A 289 -11.43 -0.95 12.89
C CYS A 289 -11.42 -0.30 14.29
N GLY A 290 -10.70 0.80 14.46
CA GLY A 290 -10.51 1.48 15.76
C GLY A 290 -9.36 0.89 16.56
N LEU A 291 -8.36 0.29 15.94
CA LEU A 291 -7.13 -0.10 16.64
C LEU A 291 -6.25 1.14 16.90
N PRO A 292 -5.62 1.25 18.08
CA PRO A 292 -4.45 2.09 18.27
C PRO A 292 -3.34 1.67 17.28
N VAL A 293 -2.65 2.63 16.69
CA VAL A 293 -1.65 2.39 15.65
C VAL A 293 -0.28 2.89 16.10
N ILE A 294 0.74 2.06 15.96
CA ILE A 294 2.15 2.47 16.00
C ILE A 294 2.70 2.37 14.58
N SER A 295 3.21 3.46 14.02
CA SER A 295 3.77 3.46 12.69
C SER A 295 4.92 4.47 12.57
N THR A 296 5.39 4.72 11.35
CA THR A 296 6.58 5.55 11.09
C THR A 296 6.27 6.75 10.21
N ASN A 297 7.12 7.76 10.28
CA ASN A 297 7.06 9.00 9.52
C ASN A 297 7.48 8.80 8.04
N VAL A 298 6.72 7.95 7.31
CA VAL A 298 7.02 7.63 5.90
C VAL A 298 5.78 7.74 5.01
N GLY A 299 6.00 8.14 3.77
CA GLY A 299 4.93 8.24 2.76
C GLY A 299 3.80 9.16 3.20
N ALA A 300 2.57 8.70 3.08
CA ALA A 300 1.38 9.44 3.48
C ALA A 300 1.00 9.28 4.96
N ILE A 301 1.67 8.41 5.72
CA ILE A 301 1.28 8.09 7.11
C ILE A 301 1.13 9.35 7.98
N PRO A 302 2.07 10.33 7.98
CA PRO A 302 1.95 11.53 8.81
C PRO A 302 0.76 12.44 8.45
N GLU A 303 0.20 12.31 7.25
CA GLU A 303 -0.94 13.13 6.82
C GLU A 303 -2.29 12.55 7.27
N PHE A 304 -2.40 11.22 7.34
CA PHE A 304 -3.69 10.60 7.61
C PHE A 304 -3.79 9.90 8.97
N LEU A 305 -2.67 9.48 9.58
CA LEU A 305 -2.66 8.93 10.93
C LEU A 305 -2.72 10.09 11.94
N PRO A 306 -3.70 10.13 12.86
CA PRO A 306 -3.78 11.16 13.91
C PRO A 306 -2.52 11.20 14.77
N LYS A 307 -2.03 12.41 15.08
CA LYS A 307 -0.77 12.66 15.79
C LYS A 307 -0.74 12.13 17.23
N GLU A 308 -1.89 11.81 17.77
CA GLU A 308 -2.03 11.15 19.08
C GLU A 308 -1.50 9.73 19.07
N ASN A 309 -1.42 9.09 17.90
CA ASN A 309 -0.76 7.80 17.74
C ASN A 309 0.76 7.95 17.70
N PRO A 310 1.54 6.97 18.19
CA PRO A 310 2.98 6.98 18.02
C PRO A 310 3.39 6.92 16.53
N ILE A 311 4.02 8.00 16.05
CA ILE A 311 4.62 8.09 14.71
C ILE A 311 6.12 8.26 14.92
N LEU A 312 6.89 7.22 14.61
CA LEU A 312 8.32 7.10 14.90
C LEU A 312 9.18 7.33 13.65
N GLU A 313 10.46 7.59 13.83
CA GLU A 313 11.39 7.50 12.71
C GLU A 313 11.67 6.02 12.35
N PRO A 314 11.84 5.68 11.07
CA PRO A 314 12.20 4.32 10.68
C PRO A 314 13.52 3.86 11.35
N GLY A 315 13.50 2.69 12.01
CA GLY A 315 14.65 2.14 12.70
C GLY A 315 14.83 2.59 14.15
N ASP A 316 13.92 3.39 14.69
CA ASP A 316 13.91 3.77 16.11
C ASP A 316 13.40 2.61 16.97
N LEU A 317 14.29 1.70 17.34
CA LEU A 317 13.95 0.49 18.11
C LEU A 317 13.50 0.82 19.54
N GLU A 318 14.14 1.78 20.20
CA GLU A 318 13.78 2.16 21.57
C GLU A 318 12.42 2.88 21.61
N GLY A 319 12.15 3.78 20.67
CA GLY A 319 10.84 4.40 20.50
C GLY A 319 9.76 3.36 20.20
N LEU A 320 10.05 2.37 19.35
CA LEU A 320 9.13 1.28 19.01
C LEU A 320 8.78 0.45 20.26
N LYS A 321 9.79 0.01 20.99
CA LYS A 321 9.62 -0.73 22.26
C LYS A 321 8.78 0.08 23.26
N GLY A 322 9.17 1.33 23.50
CA GLY A 322 8.48 2.23 24.45
C GLY A 322 7.03 2.47 24.06
N ALA A 323 6.74 2.67 22.77
CA ALA A 323 5.37 2.87 22.28
C ALA A 323 4.50 1.61 22.48
N ILE A 324 5.04 0.43 22.20
CA ILE A 324 4.32 -0.85 22.41
C ILE A 324 4.01 -1.02 23.90
N LEU A 325 5.01 -0.90 24.78
CA LEU A 325 4.83 -1.03 26.23
C LEU A 325 3.80 -0.03 26.77
N LYS A 326 3.88 1.23 26.35
CA LYS A 326 2.92 2.27 26.74
C LYS A 326 1.49 1.88 26.39
N LEU A 327 1.27 1.45 25.13
CA LEU A 327 -0.08 1.06 24.70
C LEU A 327 -0.56 -0.25 25.36
N LEU A 328 0.31 -1.20 25.65
CA LEU A 328 -0.09 -2.42 26.35
C LEU A 328 -0.47 -2.15 27.83
N ASN A 329 0.18 -1.18 28.48
CA ASN A 329 -0.06 -0.80 29.87
C ASN A 329 -1.29 0.10 30.05
N ASP A 330 -1.70 0.88 29.04
CA ASP A 330 -2.73 1.92 29.19
C ASP A 330 -3.96 1.60 28.33
N GLU A 331 -4.95 0.88 28.92
CA GLU A 331 -6.23 0.60 28.27
C GLU A 331 -7.01 1.89 27.97
N SER A 332 -6.96 2.88 28.85
CA SER A 332 -7.64 4.17 28.69
C SER A 332 -7.14 4.90 27.44
N LEU A 333 -5.80 4.89 27.23
CA LEU A 333 -5.18 5.45 26.04
C LEU A 333 -5.61 4.66 24.77
N ARG A 334 -5.65 3.32 24.82
CA ARG A 334 -6.14 2.53 23.70
C ARG A 334 -7.58 2.88 23.33
N LEU A 335 -8.47 3.03 24.31
CA LEU A 335 -9.86 3.43 24.10
C LEU A 335 -9.98 4.83 23.51
N LYS A 336 -9.14 5.79 23.96
CA LYS A 336 -9.08 7.15 23.43
C LYS A 336 -8.64 7.14 21.96
N LEU A 337 -7.52 6.46 21.65
CA LEU A 337 -7.00 6.35 20.28
C LEU A 337 -7.97 5.64 19.34
N SER A 338 -8.68 4.63 19.84
CA SER A 338 -9.71 3.93 19.07
C SER A 338 -10.77 4.86 18.51
N LYS A 339 -11.29 5.78 19.33
CA LYS A 339 -12.30 6.76 18.91
C LYS A 339 -11.73 7.72 17.87
N ILE A 340 -10.54 8.28 18.14
CA ILE A 340 -9.87 9.24 17.26
C ILE A 340 -9.58 8.61 15.88
N ASN A 341 -9.00 7.41 15.87
CA ASN A 341 -8.64 6.71 14.65
C ASN A 341 -9.86 6.38 13.79
N ARG A 342 -10.93 5.89 14.41
CA ARG A 342 -12.17 5.56 13.69
C ARG A 342 -12.84 6.80 13.09
N GLU A 343 -12.86 7.91 13.83
CA GLU A 343 -13.40 9.15 13.31
C GLU A 343 -12.59 9.67 12.11
N LYS A 344 -11.27 9.70 12.24
CA LYS A 344 -10.39 10.10 11.13
C LYS A 344 -10.50 9.18 9.91
N ALA A 345 -10.63 7.87 10.12
CA ALA A 345 -10.77 6.90 9.02
C ALA A 345 -12.02 7.15 8.16
N ARG A 346 -13.08 7.76 8.71
CA ARG A 346 -14.32 8.11 7.98
C ARG A 346 -14.10 9.09 6.82
N GLU A 347 -13.01 9.87 6.84
CA GLU A 347 -12.65 10.71 5.70
C GLU A 347 -12.31 9.88 4.46
N PHE A 348 -11.92 8.61 4.66
CA PHE A 348 -11.47 7.67 3.63
C PHE A 348 -12.49 6.57 3.31
N GLU A 349 -13.75 6.72 3.71
CA GLU A 349 -14.83 5.79 3.34
C GLU A 349 -14.91 5.61 1.82
N GLU A 350 -15.21 4.38 1.38
CA GLU A 350 -15.19 3.99 -0.02
C GLU A 350 -15.95 4.97 -0.93
N ASP A 351 -17.16 5.38 -0.53
CA ASP A 351 -18.01 6.25 -1.35
C ASP A 351 -17.45 7.65 -1.51
N LYS A 352 -16.87 8.22 -0.43
CA LYS A 352 -16.24 9.55 -0.46
C LYS A 352 -15.03 9.56 -1.39
N VAL A 353 -14.16 8.56 -1.24
CA VAL A 353 -12.94 8.46 -2.05
C VAL A 353 -13.29 8.12 -3.50
N ARG A 354 -14.26 7.24 -3.75
CA ARG A 354 -14.73 6.88 -5.08
C ARG A 354 -15.33 8.07 -5.81
N LYS A 355 -16.14 8.88 -5.14
CA LYS A 355 -16.68 10.13 -5.71
C LYS A 355 -15.53 11.05 -6.16
N ARG A 356 -14.57 11.35 -5.28
CA ARG A 356 -13.39 12.17 -5.61
C ARG A 356 -12.57 11.57 -6.76
N PHE A 357 -12.38 10.25 -6.78
CA PHE A 357 -11.68 9.57 -7.86
C PHE A 357 -12.35 9.82 -9.21
N TRP A 358 -13.68 9.64 -9.30
CA TRP A 358 -14.39 9.84 -10.55
C TRP A 358 -14.43 11.31 -11.00
N GLU A 359 -14.52 12.25 -10.07
CA GLU A 359 -14.38 13.69 -10.38
C GLU A 359 -13.01 13.99 -11.04
N VAL A 360 -11.94 13.40 -10.52
CA VAL A 360 -10.60 13.55 -11.12
C VAL A 360 -10.51 12.83 -12.48
N ILE A 361 -11.08 11.64 -12.63
CA ILE A 361 -11.06 10.88 -13.90
C ILE A 361 -11.76 11.67 -15.02
N ILE A 362 -12.93 12.23 -14.73
CA ILE A 362 -13.77 12.88 -15.75
C ILE A 362 -13.48 14.38 -15.92
N GLY A 363 -12.79 15.00 -15.00
CA GLY A 363 -12.38 16.41 -15.13
C GLY A 363 -13.43 17.42 -14.70
N ARG A 364 -14.22 17.08 -13.71
CA ARG A 364 -15.13 18.01 -13.02
C ARG A 364 -14.47 18.58 -11.78
#